data_1c88adb2536ada00274db8cad8c27b3e
#
_entry.id   1c88adb2536ada00274db8cad8c27b3e
#
_cell.length_a   1.000
_cell.length_b   1.000
_cell.length_c   1.000
_cell.angle_alpha   90.00
_cell.angle_beta   90.00
_cell.angle_gamma   90.00
#
_symmetry.space_group_name_H-M   'P 1'
#
loop_
_entity.id
_entity.type
_entity.pdbx_description
1 polymer ?
#
loop_
_entity_poly.entity_id
_entity_poly.type
_entity_poly.pdbx_seq_one_letter_code
_entity_poly.pdbx_strand_id
1 'polypeptide(L)'
;MHQSLIVARMAPGSASGIAEVFASSDRGELPHLVGVARRSLFQFGDVYLHLIESEKDPGPAIAKMTGHPEFVDVSRRLSAYVSAYDPDTWRSPKDAMAHCFYRWDRDSRS
;
A
#
# COMPACT_ATOMS: atom_id res chain seq x y z
N MET A 1 6.14 11.31 -11.00
CA MET A 1 5.70 10.80 -9.70
C MET A 1 5.86 9.30 -9.64
N HIS A 2 6.37 8.80 -8.53
CA HIS A 2 6.57 7.36 -8.32
C HIS A 2 5.25 6.70 -7.98
N GLN A 3 4.99 5.53 -8.56
CA GLN A 3 3.80 4.73 -8.26
C GLN A 3 4.22 3.35 -7.76
N SER A 4 3.59 2.92 -6.66
CA SER A 4 3.78 1.59 -6.10
C SER A 4 2.41 0.92 -6.00
N LEU A 5 2.28 -0.28 -6.56
CA LEU A 5 1.04 -1.03 -6.53
C LEU A 5 1.22 -2.29 -5.68
N ILE A 6 0.51 -2.33 -4.55
CA ILE A 6 0.53 -3.47 -3.65
C ILE A 6 -0.67 -4.36 -3.99
N VAL A 7 -0.42 -5.67 -4.13
CA VAL A 7 -1.44 -6.65 -4.48
C VAL A 7 -1.53 -7.68 -3.35
N ALA A 8 -2.73 -7.91 -2.86
CA ALA A 8 -2.99 -8.86 -1.78
C ALA A 8 -4.40 -9.44 -1.94
N ARG A 9 -4.83 -10.24 -0.99
CA ARG A 9 -6.21 -10.72 -0.93
C ARG A 9 -6.95 -10.03 0.19
N MET A 10 -8.26 -9.89 0.04
CA MET A 10 -9.09 -9.26 1.06
C MET A 10 -10.32 -10.12 1.34
N ALA A 11 -10.77 -10.09 2.59
CA ALA A 11 -11.95 -10.84 3.01
C ALA A 11 -13.21 -10.24 2.37
N PRO A 12 -14.22 -11.06 2.09
CA PRO A 12 -15.50 -10.56 1.56
C PRO A 12 -16.10 -9.50 2.49
N GLY A 13 -16.62 -8.43 1.89
CA GLY A 13 -17.28 -7.37 2.65
C GLY A 13 -16.36 -6.50 3.50
N SER A 14 -15.04 -6.58 3.32
CA SER A 14 -14.07 -5.87 4.17
C SER A 14 -13.69 -4.48 3.66
N ALA A 15 -14.17 -4.07 2.49
CA ALA A 15 -13.72 -2.81 1.87
C ALA A 15 -13.90 -1.60 2.79
N SER A 16 -15.06 -1.47 3.44
CA SER A 16 -15.30 -0.33 4.33
C SER A 16 -14.39 -0.36 5.55
N GLY A 17 -14.13 -1.53 6.12
CA GLY A 17 -13.22 -1.68 7.26
C GLY A 17 -11.79 -1.31 6.89
N ILE A 18 -11.33 -1.75 5.74
CA ILE A 18 -9.99 -1.39 5.23
C ILE A 18 -9.92 0.11 4.99
N ALA A 19 -10.93 0.70 4.36
CA ALA A 19 -10.96 2.13 4.08
C ALA A 19 -10.90 2.95 5.38
N GLU A 20 -11.57 2.50 6.44
CA GLU A 20 -11.52 3.18 7.73
C GLU A 20 -10.13 3.13 8.36
N VAL A 21 -9.45 2.00 8.26
CA VAL A 21 -8.07 1.89 8.77
C VAL A 21 -7.18 2.94 8.13
N PHE A 22 -7.23 3.06 6.81
CA PHE A 22 -6.42 4.04 6.10
C PHE A 22 -6.90 5.47 6.32
N ALA A 23 -8.22 5.71 6.37
CA ALA A 23 -8.73 7.05 6.65
C ALA A 23 -8.25 7.56 8.00
N SER A 24 -8.24 6.69 9.02
CA SER A 24 -7.71 7.02 10.33
C SER A 24 -6.20 7.32 10.28
N SER A 25 -5.45 6.45 9.62
CA SER A 25 -3.99 6.61 9.49
C SER A 25 -3.63 7.86 8.69
N ASP A 26 -4.38 8.17 7.64
CA ASP A 26 -4.09 9.31 6.77
C ASP A 26 -4.35 10.65 7.44
N ARG A 27 -5.06 10.68 8.56
CA ARG A 27 -5.20 11.88 9.38
C ARG A 27 -4.02 12.10 10.31
N GLY A 28 -3.14 11.11 10.47
CA GLY A 28 -1.94 11.21 11.30
C GLY A 28 -0.70 11.58 10.50
N GLU A 29 0.46 11.24 11.06
CA GLU A 29 1.76 11.61 10.48
C GLU A 29 2.31 10.61 9.48
N LEU A 30 1.83 9.35 9.51
CA LEU A 30 2.43 8.28 8.75
C LEU A 30 2.53 8.56 7.24
N PRO A 31 1.49 9.07 6.56
CA PRO A 31 1.61 9.37 5.13
C PRO A 31 2.69 10.41 4.84
N HIS A 32 2.86 11.39 5.72
CA HIS A 32 3.91 12.40 5.56
C HIS A 32 5.30 11.82 5.76
N LEU A 33 5.46 10.94 6.73
CA LEU A 33 6.73 10.28 7.02
C LEU A 33 7.17 9.37 5.87
N VAL A 34 6.20 8.73 5.21
CA VAL A 34 6.47 7.85 4.07
C VAL A 34 6.56 8.63 2.77
N GLY A 35 6.01 9.83 2.72
CA GLY A 35 6.02 10.67 1.52
C GLY A 35 4.90 10.38 0.55
N VAL A 36 3.77 9.89 1.06
CA VAL A 36 2.59 9.58 0.23
C VAL A 36 1.93 10.88 -0.22
N ALA A 37 1.79 11.05 -1.53
CA ALA A 37 1.05 12.17 -2.11
C ALA A 37 -0.40 11.78 -2.39
N ARG A 38 -0.64 10.53 -2.77
CA ARG A 38 -1.99 10.02 -3.05
C ARG A 38 -2.04 8.54 -2.78
N ARG A 39 -3.15 8.09 -2.23
CA ARG A 39 -3.44 6.69 -1.99
C ARG A 39 -4.78 6.35 -2.63
N SER A 40 -4.84 5.22 -3.34
CA SER A 40 -6.10 4.73 -3.89
C SER A 40 -6.21 3.24 -3.61
N LEU A 41 -7.38 2.81 -3.17
CA LEU A 41 -7.66 1.41 -2.89
C LEU A 41 -8.69 0.90 -3.89
N PHE A 42 -8.40 -0.26 -4.47
CA PHE A 42 -9.30 -0.90 -5.43
C PHE A 42 -9.59 -2.33 -5.00
N GLN A 43 -10.72 -2.83 -5.39
CA GLN A 43 -11.13 -4.21 -5.16
C GLN A 43 -11.54 -4.85 -6.48
N PHE A 44 -11.05 -6.07 -6.72
CA PHE A 44 -11.50 -6.90 -7.81
C PHE A 44 -11.70 -8.32 -7.26
N GLY A 45 -12.98 -8.70 -7.05
CA GLY A 45 -13.27 -9.96 -6.37
C GLY A 45 -12.67 -9.97 -4.97
N ASP A 46 -11.80 -10.92 -4.69
CA ASP A 46 -11.07 -11.01 -3.43
C ASP A 46 -9.66 -10.40 -3.53
N VAL A 47 -9.36 -9.69 -4.62
CA VAL A 47 -8.06 -9.07 -4.80
C VAL A 47 -8.10 -7.63 -4.30
N TYR A 48 -7.14 -7.32 -3.45
CA TYR A 48 -6.90 -6.00 -2.89
C TYR A 48 -5.78 -5.34 -3.67
N LEU A 49 -6.04 -4.11 -4.13
CA LEU A 49 -5.08 -3.34 -4.92
C LEU A 49 -4.89 -1.98 -4.25
N HIS A 50 -3.67 -1.68 -3.88
CA HIS A 50 -3.35 -0.45 -3.16
C HIS A 50 -2.30 0.32 -3.96
N LEU A 51 -2.74 1.42 -4.59
CA LEU A 51 -1.87 2.31 -5.36
C LEU A 51 -1.38 3.44 -4.47
N ILE A 52 -0.07 3.56 -4.36
CA ILE A 52 0.58 4.65 -3.63
C ILE A 52 1.30 5.52 -4.65
N GLU A 53 1.00 6.81 -4.65
CA GLU A 53 1.70 7.78 -5.49
C GLU A 53 2.52 8.70 -4.59
N SER A 54 3.79 8.87 -4.94
CA SER A 54 4.75 9.64 -4.16
C SER A 54 5.76 10.29 -5.09
N GLU A 55 6.43 11.34 -4.63
CA GLU A 55 7.46 12.00 -5.44
C GLU A 55 8.70 11.14 -5.58
N LYS A 56 9.02 10.38 -4.54
CA LYS A 56 10.18 9.49 -4.51
C LYS A 56 9.72 8.06 -4.25
N ASP A 57 10.60 7.09 -4.53
CA ASP A 57 10.36 5.71 -4.15
C ASP A 57 10.11 5.63 -2.64
N PRO A 58 8.94 5.16 -2.20
CA PRO A 58 8.63 5.10 -0.77
C PRO A 58 9.30 3.93 -0.05
N GLY A 59 9.93 3.00 -0.79
CA GLY A 59 10.51 1.79 -0.20
C GLY A 59 11.46 2.06 0.95
N PRO A 60 12.48 2.94 0.80
CA PRO A 60 13.39 3.23 1.90
C PRO A 60 12.70 3.85 3.13
N ALA A 61 11.72 4.73 2.93
CA ALA A 61 10.97 5.34 4.01
C ALA A 61 10.10 4.30 4.73
N ILE A 62 9.45 3.41 3.97
CA ILE A 62 8.65 2.32 4.53
C ILE A 62 9.54 1.41 5.38
N ALA A 63 10.73 1.07 4.88
CA ALA A 63 11.67 0.22 5.61
C ALA A 63 12.06 0.84 6.96
N LYS A 64 12.22 2.16 7.02
CA LYS A 64 12.52 2.87 8.27
C LYS A 64 11.33 2.91 9.22
N MET A 65 10.11 2.83 8.69
CA MET A 65 8.89 2.97 9.49
C MET A 65 8.36 1.66 10.04
N THR A 66 8.96 0.52 9.73
CA THR A 66 8.44 -0.80 10.13
C THR A 66 8.30 -0.95 11.65
N GLY A 67 9.13 -0.26 12.43
CA GLY A 67 9.03 -0.25 13.89
C GLY A 67 8.22 0.92 14.46
N HIS A 68 7.74 1.83 13.63
CA HIS A 68 6.99 2.99 14.10
C HIS A 68 5.61 2.54 14.63
N PRO A 69 5.18 3.05 15.81
CA PRO A 69 3.91 2.61 16.40
C PRO A 69 2.70 2.74 15.48
N GLU A 70 2.62 3.82 14.71
CA GLU A 70 1.50 4.00 13.77
C GLU A 70 1.53 2.97 12.64
N PHE A 71 2.72 2.64 12.14
CA PHE A 71 2.88 1.63 11.10
C PHE A 71 2.49 0.24 11.63
N VAL A 72 2.97 -0.10 12.83
CA VAL A 72 2.65 -1.36 13.48
C VAL A 72 1.14 -1.48 13.71
N ASP A 73 0.50 -0.41 14.16
CA ASP A 73 -0.95 -0.39 14.41
C ASP A 73 -1.74 -0.60 13.12
N VAL A 74 -1.39 0.10 12.04
CA VAL A 74 -2.06 -0.05 10.74
C VAL A 74 -1.90 -1.48 10.25
N SER A 75 -0.69 -2.03 10.29
CA SER A 75 -0.43 -3.39 9.83
C SER A 75 -1.24 -4.41 10.63
N ARG A 76 -1.31 -4.25 11.95
CA ARG A 76 -2.08 -5.13 12.81
C ARG A 76 -3.57 -5.07 12.50
N ARG A 77 -4.10 -3.86 12.31
CA ARG A 77 -5.53 -3.67 12.00
C ARG A 77 -5.88 -4.21 10.62
N LEU A 78 -4.99 -4.03 9.64
CA LEU A 78 -5.20 -4.55 8.30
C LEU A 78 -5.16 -6.06 8.25
N SER A 79 -4.40 -6.70 9.13
CA SER A 79 -4.28 -8.17 9.13
C SER A 79 -5.61 -8.89 9.39
N ALA A 80 -6.60 -8.19 9.93
CA ALA A 80 -7.94 -8.74 10.09
C ALA A 80 -8.70 -8.88 8.76
N TYR A 81 -8.29 -8.13 7.74
CA TYR A 81 -9.01 -8.04 6.47
C TYR A 81 -8.17 -8.48 5.27
N VAL A 82 -6.86 -8.27 5.33
CA VAL A 82 -5.95 -8.45 4.19
C VAL A 82 -4.96 -9.56 4.50
N SER A 83 -4.74 -10.44 3.52
CA SER A 83 -3.77 -11.53 3.62
C SER A 83 -2.91 -11.55 2.36
N ALA A 84 -1.78 -12.28 2.44
CA ALA A 84 -0.86 -12.40 1.31
C ALA A 84 -1.57 -13.00 0.09
N TYR A 85 -1.30 -12.42 -1.09
CA TYR A 85 -1.78 -13.00 -2.35
C TYR A 85 -1.22 -14.40 -2.55
N ASP A 86 0.07 -14.57 -2.27
CA ASP A 86 0.74 -15.86 -2.29
C ASP A 86 1.55 -16.02 -0.99
N PRO A 87 1.04 -16.79 0.00
CA PRO A 87 1.73 -16.95 1.27
C PRO A 87 3.12 -17.57 1.15
N ASP A 88 3.36 -18.37 0.10
CA ASP A 88 4.64 -19.05 -0.08
C ASP A 88 5.77 -18.09 -0.47
N THR A 89 5.43 -17.00 -1.14
CA THR A 89 6.41 -16.00 -1.60
C THR A 89 6.43 -14.74 -0.75
N TRP A 90 5.43 -14.53 0.07
CA TRP A 90 5.32 -13.33 0.90
C TRP A 90 6.29 -13.39 2.08
N ARG A 91 7.21 -12.45 2.11
CA ARG A 91 8.16 -12.31 3.23
C ARG A 91 8.12 -10.91 3.83
N SER A 92 7.77 -9.92 3.03
CA SER A 92 7.70 -8.52 3.44
C SER A 92 6.77 -7.77 2.48
N PRO A 93 6.36 -6.54 2.80
CA PRO A 93 5.53 -5.74 1.88
C PRO A 93 6.10 -5.61 0.48
N LYS A 94 7.43 -5.67 0.35
CA LYS A 94 8.11 -5.62 -0.94
C LYS A 94 7.67 -6.75 -1.86
N ASP A 95 7.39 -7.92 -1.32
CA ASP A 95 6.97 -9.10 -2.10
C ASP A 95 5.53 -8.99 -2.60
N ALA A 96 4.77 -8.02 -2.10
CA ALA A 96 3.41 -7.74 -2.54
C ALA A 96 3.36 -6.66 -3.63
N MET A 97 4.48 -6.04 -3.96
CA MET A 97 4.52 -4.96 -4.94
C MET A 97 4.53 -5.50 -6.36
N ALA A 98 3.58 -5.04 -7.17
CA ALA A 98 3.54 -5.37 -8.58
C ALA A 98 4.67 -4.69 -9.34
N HIS A 99 5.18 -5.37 -10.34
CA HIS A 99 6.24 -4.84 -11.18
C HIS A 99 5.63 -4.12 -12.38
N CYS A 100 5.94 -2.83 -12.54
CA CYS A 100 5.52 -2.06 -13.72
C CYS A 100 6.45 -2.42 -14.87
N PHE A 101 5.92 -3.08 -15.90
CA PHE A 101 6.74 -3.54 -17.02
C PHE A 101 6.55 -2.70 -18.29
N TYR A 102 5.68 -1.70 -18.26
CA TYR A 102 5.52 -0.74 -19.35
C TYR A 102 4.91 0.54 -18.80
N ARG A 103 5.40 1.67 -19.25
CA ARG A 103 4.84 2.97 -18.92
C ARG A 103 5.00 3.91 -20.09
N TRP A 104 3.93 4.60 -20.42
CA TRP A 104 3.94 5.70 -21.36
C TRP A 104 3.36 6.92 -20.68
N ASP A 105 3.99 8.06 -20.87
CA ASP A 105 3.52 9.33 -20.31
C ASP A 105 3.64 10.39 -21.38
N ARG A 106 2.51 10.93 -21.80
CA ARG A 106 2.44 11.95 -22.86
C ARG A 106 3.29 13.17 -22.53
N ASP A 107 3.35 13.55 -21.27
CA ASP A 107 4.04 14.76 -20.81
C ASP A 107 5.48 14.50 -20.36
N SER A 108 5.93 13.24 -20.47
CA SER A 108 7.31 12.88 -20.12
C SER A 108 8.28 13.41 -21.16
N ARG A 109 9.42 13.95 -20.70
CA ARG A 109 10.47 14.53 -21.54
C ARG A 109 11.73 13.69 -21.59
N SER A 110 11.74 12.60 -20.93
CA SER A 110 12.94 11.74 -20.87
C SER A 110 13.17 10.97 -22.16
#